data_04599d68aa682de95214458272717d12
#
_entry.id   04599d68aa682de95214458272717d12
#
_cell.length_a   1.000
_cell.length_b   1.000
_cell.length_c   1.000
_cell.angle_alpha   90.00
_cell.angle_beta   90.00
_cell.angle_gamma   90.00
#
_symmetry.space_group_name_H-M   'P 1'
#
loop_
_entity.id
_entity.type
_entity.pdbx_description
1 polymer ?
#
loop_
_entity_poly.entity_id
_entity_poly.type
_entity_poly.pdbx_seq_one_letter_code
_entity_poly.pdbx_strand_id
1 'polypeptide(L)'
;MSTKTTIHINGVTELQGYIGGTVLARLLEHPKATSFRITALLRDPVKAEKLKSFGVEPIVGSLDDVEVIEKAASDADIVIATADCDHQPSCHAILRGLKKRFEATGKRSAFINTSGTGALSDNAQGMFASDVIYDDANPTQLEALPLTNMHRAVDTAIIAVDAAGYISSYLVLPSTIWGWADHALVRAGIANHRSLQMPIVISASLLRGHPGVWGKGASVWPCVEIGELGELYVLLLDAVLEDPSKVPHGKEGYFFGAADEFTWYEASRVVGEAMVKLGKAKDAEPTSFTKEEIEKYLSGYDLSSNARCKATHSCALGWQPKKMKADFLASLHREVEGCIEKPFPLKSRVL
;
A
#
# COMPACT_ATOMS: atom_id res chain seq x y z
N MET A 1 -5.35 -34.90 11.04
CA MET A 1 -4.69 -33.56 11.19
C MET A 1 -5.44 -32.59 10.35
N SER A 2 -5.91 -31.48 10.89
CA SER A 2 -6.55 -30.42 10.08
C SER A 2 -5.50 -29.89 9.08
N THR A 3 -5.86 -29.78 7.81
CA THR A 3 -5.00 -29.18 6.79
C THR A 3 -4.84 -27.70 7.10
N LYS A 4 -3.59 -27.23 7.16
CA LYS A 4 -3.31 -25.79 7.37
C LYS A 4 -3.76 -24.96 6.17
N THR A 5 -4.26 -23.75 6.43
CA THR A 5 -4.52 -22.74 5.37
C THR A 5 -3.18 -22.25 4.82
N THR A 6 -2.98 -22.41 3.52
CA THR A 6 -1.75 -21.96 2.85
C THR A 6 -1.90 -20.50 2.40
N ILE A 7 -1.05 -19.62 2.94
CA ILE A 7 -1.00 -18.19 2.59
C ILE A 7 0.30 -17.90 1.85
N HIS A 8 0.22 -17.32 0.65
CA HIS A 8 1.38 -16.80 -0.08
C HIS A 8 1.39 -15.28 0.00
N ILE A 9 2.53 -14.68 0.34
CA ILE A 9 2.67 -13.23 0.44
C ILE A 9 3.86 -12.71 -0.38
N ASN A 10 3.63 -11.67 -1.18
CA ASN A 10 4.65 -10.91 -1.91
C ASN A 10 4.87 -9.54 -1.24
N GLY A 11 6.09 -8.96 -1.39
CA GLY A 11 6.36 -7.60 -0.94
C GLY A 11 6.69 -7.46 0.54
N VAL A 12 7.31 -8.48 1.16
CA VAL A 12 7.66 -8.46 2.59
C VAL A 12 9.00 -7.79 2.90
N THR A 13 9.80 -7.45 1.88
CA THR A 13 11.17 -6.93 2.04
C THR A 13 11.41 -5.65 1.24
N GLU A 14 12.51 -4.96 1.53
CA GLU A 14 12.96 -3.73 0.85
C GLU A 14 11.95 -2.58 0.98
N LEU A 15 11.86 -1.70 -0.03
CA LEU A 15 10.96 -0.55 0.00
C LEU A 15 9.49 -0.97 0.15
N GLN A 16 9.09 -2.03 -0.53
CA GLN A 16 7.74 -2.60 -0.48
C GLN A 16 7.45 -3.37 0.81
N GLY A 17 8.49 -3.75 1.57
CA GLY A 17 8.35 -4.43 2.85
C GLY A 17 7.74 -3.60 3.98
N TYR A 18 7.34 -2.36 3.72
CA TYR A 18 6.66 -1.53 4.70
C TYR A 18 5.24 -2.03 4.98
N ILE A 19 4.44 -2.27 3.95
CA ILE A 19 3.10 -2.85 4.08
C ILE A 19 3.22 -4.36 4.36
N GLY A 20 3.85 -5.11 3.44
CA GLY A 20 3.88 -6.57 3.51
C GLY A 20 4.60 -7.11 4.73
N GLY A 21 5.66 -6.45 5.19
CA GLY A 21 6.32 -6.80 6.45
C GLY A 21 5.42 -6.58 7.66
N THR A 22 4.64 -5.48 7.67
CA THR A 22 3.66 -5.20 8.74
C THR A 22 2.53 -6.23 8.73
N VAL A 23 1.98 -6.57 7.56
CA VAL A 23 0.95 -7.59 7.41
C VAL A 23 1.49 -8.96 7.86
N LEU A 24 2.67 -9.36 7.38
CA LEU A 24 3.29 -10.63 7.78
C LEU A 24 3.55 -10.70 9.29
N ALA A 25 4.05 -9.63 9.92
CA ALA A 25 4.25 -9.59 11.36
C ALA A 25 2.94 -9.84 12.11
N ARG A 26 1.84 -9.22 11.70
CA ARG A 26 0.52 -9.45 12.28
C ARG A 26 0.00 -10.86 12.05
N LEU A 27 0.26 -11.47 10.88
CA LEU A 27 -0.08 -12.87 10.62
C LEU A 27 0.68 -13.84 11.53
N LEU A 28 1.94 -13.55 11.84
CA LEU A 28 2.75 -14.36 12.75
C LEU A 28 2.28 -14.25 14.21
N GLU A 29 1.73 -13.11 14.59
CA GLU A 29 1.15 -12.83 15.91
C GLU A 29 -0.35 -13.17 15.99
N HIS A 30 -0.95 -13.63 14.90
CA HIS A 30 -2.37 -13.92 14.82
C HIS A 30 -2.78 -15.08 15.74
N PRO A 31 -3.95 -15.03 16.42
CA PRO A 31 -4.41 -16.13 17.29
C PRO A 31 -4.46 -17.49 16.60
N LYS A 32 -4.73 -17.50 15.29
CA LYS A 32 -4.76 -18.71 14.43
C LYS A 32 -3.42 -18.99 13.72
N ALA A 33 -2.30 -18.33 14.06
CA ALA A 33 -1.02 -18.44 13.34
C ALA A 33 -0.55 -19.90 13.16
N THR A 34 -0.77 -20.75 14.16
CA THR A 34 -0.41 -22.19 14.10
C THR A 34 -1.18 -22.98 13.04
N SER A 35 -2.35 -22.47 12.60
CA SER A 35 -3.16 -23.06 11.52
C SER A 35 -2.76 -22.56 10.13
N PHE A 36 -1.82 -21.63 10.03
CA PHE A 36 -1.31 -21.11 8.78
C PHE A 36 -0.01 -21.81 8.36
N ARG A 37 0.14 -22.00 7.06
CA ARG A 37 1.39 -22.29 6.39
C ARG A 37 1.69 -21.09 5.50
N ILE A 38 2.69 -20.30 5.87
CA ILE A 38 2.99 -19.05 5.17
C ILE A 38 4.22 -19.23 4.30
N THR A 39 4.09 -18.91 3.02
CA THR A 39 5.20 -18.77 2.06
C THR A 39 5.38 -17.31 1.70
N ALA A 40 6.62 -16.85 1.51
CA ALA A 40 6.90 -15.45 1.15
C ALA A 40 7.94 -15.36 0.03
N LEU A 41 7.61 -14.56 -1.03
CA LEU A 41 8.55 -14.25 -2.10
C LEU A 41 9.47 -13.10 -1.69
N LEU A 42 10.78 -13.28 -1.86
CA LEU A 42 11.79 -12.25 -1.60
C LEU A 42 13.06 -12.50 -2.42
N ARG A 43 13.77 -11.40 -2.76
CA ARG A 43 14.97 -11.48 -3.62
C ARG A 43 16.24 -11.84 -2.87
N ASP A 44 16.35 -11.42 -1.62
CA ASP A 44 17.58 -11.53 -0.82
C ASP A 44 17.65 -12.88 -0.09
N PRO A 45 18.61 -13.77 -0.44
CA PRO A 45 18.74 -15.07 0.21
C PRO A 45 19.16 -14.97 1.68
N VAL A 46 19.83 -13.90 2.10
CA VAL A 46 20.19 -13.69 3.51
C VAL A 46 18.95 -13.38 4.34
N LYS A 47 18.07 -12.52 3.82
CA LYS A 47 16.77 -12.25 4.45
C LYS A 47 15.87 -13.48 4.42
N ALA A 48 15.93 -14.30 3.36
CA ALA A 48 15.21 -15.54 3.24
C ALA A 48 15.59 -16.51 4.37
N GLU A 49 16.87 -16.66 4.66
CA GLU A 49 17.32 -17.51 5.75
C GLU A 49 16.85 -16.99 7.12
N LYS A 50 16.92 -15.69 7.35
CA LYS A 50 16.39 -15.08 8.57
C LYS A 50 14.86 -15.33 8.70
N LEU A 51 14.12 -15.28 7.60
CA LEU A 51 12.67 -15.43 7.62
C LEU A 51 12.22 -16.82 8.07
N LYS A 52 13.03 -17.86 7.82
CA LYS A 52 12.78 -19.22 8.31
C LYS A 52 12.70 -19.30 9.85
N SER A 53 13.49 -18.48 10.56
CA SER A 53 13.44 -18.46 12.03
C SER A 53 12.11 -17.95 12.59
N PHE A 54 11.29 -17.28 11.76
CA PHE A 54 9.94 -16.84 12.08
C PHE A 54 8.86 -17.87 11.66
N GLY A 55 9.26 -19.07 11.19
CA GLY A 55 8.31 -20.10 10.75
C GLY A 55 7.69 -19.87 9.38
N VAL A 56 8.26 -18.97 8.57
CA VAL A 56 7.83 -18.67 7.20
C VAL A 56 8.70 -19.44 6.21
N GLU A 57 8.10 -20.02 5.19
CA GLU A 57 8.79 -20.71 4.10
C GLU A 57 9.18 -19.68 3.02
N PRO A 58 10.46 -19.30 2.88
CA PRO A 58 10.86 -18.32 1.88
C PRO A 58 10.93 -18.94 0.49
N ILE A 59 10.52 -18.18 -0.50
CA ILE A 59 10.71 -18.47 -1.93
C ILE A 59 11.64 -17.38 -2.46
N VAL A 60 12.85 -17.75 -2.88
CA VAL A 60 13.82 -16.79 -3.42
C VAL A 60 13.49 -16.54 -4.87
N GLY A 61 13.19 -15.28 -5.21
CA GLY A 61 12.84 -14.82 -6.55
C GLY A 61 12.41 -13.35 -6.55
N SER A 62 12.23 -12.83 -7.75
CA SER A 62 11.77 -11.46 -8.02
C SER A 62 10.34 -11.45 -8.57
N LEU A 63 9.78 -10.25 -8.79
CA LEU A 63 8.48 -10.12 -9.47
C LEU A 63 8.55 -10.50 -10.97
N ASP A 64 9.74 -10.56 -11.55
CA ASP A 64 9.95 -10.98 -12.94
C ASP A 64 10.01 -12.51 -13.07
N ASP A 65 10.18 -13.24 -11.96
CA ASP A 65 10.21 -14.72 -11.96
C ASP A 65 8.78 -15.29 -12.01
N VAL A 66 8.08 -15.00 -13.11
CA VAL A 66 6.64 -15.26 -13.28
C VAL A 66 6.26 -16.73 -13.09
N GLU A 67 7.11 -17.68 -13.44
CA GLU A 67 6.87 -19.11 -13.24
C GLU A 67 6.90 -19.49 -11.77
N VAL A 68 7.82 -18.91 -11.01
CA VAL A 68 7.92 -19.10 -9.55
C VAL A 68 6.68 -18.56 -8.85
N ILE A 69 6.24 -17.35 -9.25
CA ILE A 69 5.02 -16.72 -8.71
C ILE A 69 3.77 -17.54 -9.04
N GLU A 70 3.64 -17.98 -10.30
CA GLU A 70 2.52 -18.80 -10.75
C GLU A 70 2.43 -20.11 -9.95
N LYS A 71 3.58 -20.77 -9.73
CA LYS A 71 3.65 -21.99 -8.91
C LYS A 71 3.25 -21.72 -7.47
N ALA A 72 3.79 -20.67 -6.85
CA ALA A 72 3.48 -20.30 -5.47
C ALA A 72 1.97 -19.99 -5.30
N ALA A 73 1.38 -19.25 -6.23
CA ALA A 73 -0.04 -18.95 -6.24
C ALA A 73 -0.91 -20.20 -6.44
N SER A 74 -0.47 -21.16 -7.29
CA SER A 74 -1.19 -22.41 -7.49
C SER A 74 -1.24 -23.32 -6.27
N ASP A 75 -0.35 -23.13 -5.31
CA ASP A 75 -0.29 -23.89 -4.06
C ASP A 75 -1.01 -23.20 -2.89
N ALA A 76 -1.50 -21.96 -3.09
CA ALA A 76 -2.02 -21.12 -2.02
C ALA A 76 -3.56 -21.10 -1.96
N ASP A 77 -4.12 -21.23 -0.74
CA ASP A 77 -5.53 -20.97 -0.48
C ASP A 77 -5.81 -19.46 -0.51
N ILE A 78 -4.83 -18.66 -0.08
CA ILE A 78 -4.91 -17.21 -0.02
C ILE A 78 -3.61 -16.61 -0.55
N VAL A 79 -3.70 -15.65 -1.46
CA VAL A 79 -2.56 -14.84 -1.90
C VAL A 79 -2.75 -13.41 -1.40
N ILE A 80 -1.71 -12.83 -0.77
CA ILE A 80 -1.65 -11.44 -0.34
C ILE A 80 -0.51 -10.77 -1.12
N ALA A 81 -0.84 -9.90 -2.07
CA ALA A 81 0.15 -9.17 -2.85
C ALA A 81 0.26 -7.73 -2.33
N THR A 82 1.44 -7.40 -1.80
CA THR A 82 1.76 -6.06 -1.26
C THR A 82 3.01 -5.46 -1.92
N ALA A 83 3.45 -6.07 -3.01
CA ALA A 83 4.58 -5.60 -3.80
C ALA A 83 4.17 -4.46 -4.75
N ASP A 84 4.93 -4.25 -5.82
CA ASP A 84 4.60 -3.28 -6.86
C ASP A 84 3.22 -3.61 -7.47
N CYS A 85 2.24 -2.77 -7.16
CA CYS A 85 0.84 -2.97 -7.57
C CYS A 85 0.61 -2.72 -9.07
N ASP A 86 1.57 -2.12 -9.78
CA ASP A 86 1.50 -1.89 -11.22
C ASP A 86 2.32 -2.91 -12.04
N HIS A 87 2.95 -3.88 -11.38
CA HIS A 87 3.72 -4.90 -12.05
C HIS A 87 2.81 -5.96 -12.68
N GLN A 88 2.29 -5.67 -13.87
CA GLN A 88 1.35 -6.54 -14.60
C GLN A 88 1.84 -7.99 -14.79
N PRO A 89 3.13 -8.26 -15.14
CA PRO A 89 3.59 -9.64 -15.31
C PRO A 89 3.41 -10.52 -14.08
N SER A 90 3.73 -10.01 -12.88
CA SER A 90 3.56 -10.74 -11.62
C SER A 90 2.08 -10.94 -11.26
N CYS A 91 1.24 -9.91 -11.47
CA CYS A 91 -0.20 -10.03 -11.27
C CYS A 91 -0.80 -11.13 -12.17
N HIS A 92 -0.49 -11.10 -13.46
CA HIS A 92 -0.96 -12.13 -14.39
C HIS A 92 -0.44 -13.53 -14.03
N ALA A 93 0.78 -13.66 -13.48
CA ALA A 93 1.30 -14.94 -13.00
C ALA A 93 0.50 -15.45 -11.80
N ILE A 94 0.20 -14.57 -10.82
CA ILE A 94 -0.69 -14.91 -9.69
C ILE A 94 -2.05 -15.40 -10.22
N LEU A 95 -2.69 -14.65 -11.10
CA LEU A 95 -4.01 -14.98 -11.64
C LEU A 95 -4.02 -16.33 -12.38
N ARG A 96 -2.96 -16.63 -13.17
CA ARG A 96 -2.82 -17.95 -13.81
C ARG A 96 -2.65 -19.09 -12.80
N GLY A 97 -1.83 -18.86 -11.76
CA GLY A 97 -1.62 -19.84 -10.69
C GLY A 97 -2.92 -20.16 -9.95
N LEU A 98 -3.67 -19.13 -9.56
CA LEU A 98 -4.96 -19.27 -8.88
C LEU A 98 -6.01 -19.95 -9.75
N LYS A 99 -6.03 -19.65 -11.06
CA LYS A 99 -6.90 -20.34 -12.02
C LYS A 99 -6.54 -21.83 -12.12
N LYS A 100 -5.25 -22.18 -12.23
CA LYS A 100 -4.80 -23.60 -12.24
C LYS A 100 -5.24 -24.32 -10.97
N ARG A 101 -5.12 -23.66 -9.80
CA ARG A 101 -5.60 -24.24 -8.55
C ARG A 101 -7.10 -24.50 -8.58
N PHE A 102 -7.89 -23.54 -9.05
CA PHE A 102 -9.35 -23.71 -9.19
C PHE A 102 -9.68 -24.90 -10.12
N GLU A 103 -9.03 -24.99 -11.25
CA GLU A 103 -9.23 -26.09 -12.21
C GLU A 103 -8.88 -27.48 -11.60
N ALA A 104 -7.87 -27.52 -10.71
CA ALA A 104 -7.45 -28.76 -10.05
C ALA A 104 -8.32 -29.12 -8.83
N THR A 105 -8.89 -28.14 -8.13
CA THR A 105 -9.53 -28.39 -6.82
C THR A 105 -11.03 -28.09 -6.79
N GLY A 106 -11.55 -27.32 -7.76
CA GLY A 106 -12.89 -26.77 -7.76
C GLY A 106 -13.14 -25.68 -6.72
N LYS A 107 -12.09 -25.24 -5.96
CA LYS A 107 -12.21 -24.25 -4.88
C LYS A 107 -11.64 -22.91 -5.31
N ARG A 108 -12.39 -21.85 -5.10
CA ARG A 108 -11.88 -20.47 -5.26
C ARG A 108 -10.87 -20.16 -4.17
N SER A 109 -9.73 -19.61 -4.57
CA SER A 109 -8.78 -19.00 -3.64
C SER A 109 -9.12 -17.52 -3.42
N ALA A 110 -8.76 -16.99 -2.25
CA ALA A 110 -8.84 -15.57 -1.98
C ALA A 110 -7.59 -14.86 -2.53
N PHE A 111 -7.78 -13.72 -3.20
CA PHE A 111 -6.70 -12.87 -3.65
C PHE A 111 -6.86 -11.46 -3.07
N ILE A 112 -6.08 -11.13 -2.04
CA ILE A 112 -6.01 -9.80 -1.44
C ILE A 112 -4.86 -9.06 -2.11
N ASN A 113 -5.20 -8.10 -2.99
CA ASN A 113 -4.22 -7.30 -3.70
C ASN A 113 -4.16 -5.89 -3.12
N THR A 114 -2.95 -5.40 -2.90
CA THR A 114 -2.72 -3.99 -2.59
C THR A 114 -2.75 -3.19 -3.88
N SER A 115 -3.66 -2.26 -3.97
CA SER A 115 -3.72 -1.19 -4.96
C SER A 115 -3.34 0.13 -4.28
N GLY A 116 -3.99 1.24 -4.57
CA GLY A 116 -3.78 2.50 -3.89
C GLY A 116 -4.83 3.55 -4.24
N THR A 117 -5.06 4.51 -3.33
CA THR A 117 -5.99 5.62 -3.60
C THR A 117 -5.53 6.54 -4.73
N GLY A 118 -4.31 6.36 -5.24
CA GLY A 118 -3.85 6.95 -6.50
C GLY A 118 -4.75 6.62 -7.69
N ALA A 119 -5.47 5.48 -7.66
CA ALA A 119 -6.47 5.13 -8.66
C ALA A 119 -7.62 6.15 -8.77
N LEU A 120 -7.87 6.92 -7.70
CA LEU A 120 -8.92 7.92 -7.60
C LEU A 120 -8.50 9.31 -8.09
N SER A 121 -7.26 9.45 -8.55
CA SER A 121 -6.64 10.72 -8.89
C SER A 121 -7.38 11.50 -9.98
N ASP A 122 -7.50 12.81 -9.77
CA ASP A 122 -7.91 13.79 -10.78
C ASP A 122 -6.68 14.53 -11.37
N ASN A 123 -6.91 15.62 -12.09
CA ASN A 123 -5.86 16.46 -12.65
C ASN A 123 -5.81 17.85 -11.99
N ALA A 124 -5.94 17.93 -10.66
CA ALA A 124 -5.95 19.21 -9.95
C ALA A 124 -4.61 19.95 -9.96
N GLN A 125 -3.48 19.24 -10.08
CA GLN A 125 -2.11 19.79 -10.07
C GLN A 125 -1.85 20.71 -8.85
N GLY A 126 -2.45 20.40 -7.70
CA GLY A 126 -2.36 21.20 -6.49
C GLY A 126 -3.17 22.50 -6.47
N MET A 127 -3.97 22.79 -7.51
CA MET A 127 -4.61 24.11 -7.67
C MET A 127 -5.96 24.23 -6.95
N PHE A 128 -6.66 23.13 -6.72
CA PHE A 128 -7.99 23.12 -6.08
C PHE A 128 -8.25 21.82 -5.31
N ALA A 129 -9.14 21.91 -4.31
CA ALA A 129 -9.75 20.77 -3.66
C ALA A 129 -10.95 20.30 -4.46
N SER A 130 -11.10 18.98 -4.64
CA SER A 130 -12.27 18.38 -5.29
C SER A 130 -13.39 18.13 -4.28
N ASP A 131 -14.64 18.28 -4.69
CA ASP A 131 -15.81 17.87 -3.90
C ASP A 131 -16.18 16.40 -4.13
N VAL A 132 -15.52 15.71 -5.09
CA VAL A 132 -15.77 14.30 -5.37
C VAL A 132 -15.14 13.44 -4.29
N ILE A 133 -15.96 12.64 -3.62
CA ILE A 133 -15.53 11.65 -2.62
C ILE A 133 -15.96 10.27 -3.14
N TYR A 134 -14.97 9.39 -3.33
CA TYR A 134 -15.20 8.01 -3.72
C TYR A 134 -15.55 7.15 -2.51
N ASP A 135 -16.50 6.22 -2.65
CA ASP A 135 -16.87 5.30 -1.59
C ASP A 135 -16.55 3.86 -2.03
N ASP A 136 -15.82 3.09 -1.20
CA ASP A 136 -15.51 1.68 -1.50
C ASP A 136 -16.75 0.79 -1.59
N ALA A 137 -17.88 1.24 -1.04
CA ALA A 137 -19.17 0.60 -1.18
C ALA A 137 -19.99 1.04 -2.43
N ASN A 138 -19.41 1.85 -3.31
CA ASN A 138 -20.06 2.30 -4.55
C ASN A 138 -19.34 1.78 -5.81
N PRO A 139 -19.60 0.52 -6.23
CA PRO A 139 -18.91 -0.09 -7.36
C PRO A 139 -19.15 0.68 -8.67
N THR A 140 -20.32 1.29 -8.87
CA THR A 140 -20.61 2.07 -10.09
C THR A 140 -19.67 3.27 -10.23
N GLN A 141 -19.38 3.96 -9.12
CA GLN A 141 -18.44 5.08 -9.11
C GLN A 141 -17.00 4.63 -9.41
N LEU A 142 -16.61 3.46 -8.89
CA LEU A 142 -15.26 2.93 -9.07
C LEU A 142 -15.06 2.31 -10.47
N GLU A 143 -16.08 1.69 -11.03
CA GLU A 143 -16.04 1.18 -12.41
C GLU A 143 -15.89 2.32 -13.45
N ALA A 144 -16.40 3.51 -13.16
CA ALA A 144 -16.31 4.68 -14.04
C ALA A 144 -14.91 5.33 -14.06
N LEU A 145 -13.99 4.93 -13.19
CA LEU A 145 -12.62 5.46 -13.17
C LEU A 145 -11.88 5.17 -14.48
N PRO A 146 -11.14 6.13 -15.04
CA PRO A 146 -10.35 5.94 -16.25
C PRO A 146 -9.33 4.80 -16.10
N LEU A 147 -9.17 3.97 -17.13
CA LEU A 147 -8.14 2.92 -17.16
C LEU A 147 -6.70 3.48 -17.14
N THR A 148 -6.55 4.75 -17.49
CA THR A 148 -5.27 5.46 -17.46
C THR A 148 -4.84 5.92 -16.07
N ASN A 149 -5.75 5.87 -15.08
CA ASN A 149 -5.37 6.18 -13.71
C ASN A 149 -4.44 5.10 -13.15
N MET A 150 -3.59 5.47 -12.20
CA MET A 150 -2.68 4.55 -11.51
C MET A 150 -3.42 3.30 -11.03
N HIS A 151 -2.79 2.15 -11.06
CA HIS A 151 -3.26 0.86 -10.55
C HIS A 151 -4.44 0.24 -11.33
N ARG A 152 -5.21 1.02 -12.09
CA ARG A 152 -6.45 0.57 -12.74
C ARG A 152 -6.28 -0.59 -13.71
N ALA A 153 -5.16 -0.66 -14.43
CA ALA A 153 -4.87 -1.75 -15.36
C ALA A 153 -4.79 -3.11 -14.64
N VAL A 154 -4.16 -3.14 -13.47
CA VAL A 154 -4.05 -4.35 -12.63
C VAL A 154 -5.38 -4.64 -11.94
N ASP A 155 -6.02 -3.64 -11.34
CA ASP A 155 -7.29 -3.81 -10.64
C ASP A 155 -8.37 -4.41 -11.56
N THR A 156 -8.50 -3.89 -12.78
CA THR A 156 -9.50 -4.38 -13.74
C THR A 156 -9.21 -5.80 -14.22
N ALA A 157 -7.92 -6.17 -14.38
CA ALA A 157 -7.53 -7.54 -14.73
C ALA A 157 -7.92 -8.53 -13.61
N ILE A 158 -7.72 -8.16 -12.35
CA ILE A 158 -8.09 -8.97 -11.19
C ILE A 158 -9.60 -9.16 -11.12
N ILE A 159 -10.37 -8.07 -11.25
CA ILE A 159 -11.85 -8.09 -11.24
C ILE A 159 -12.40 -8.96 -12.36
N ALA A 160 -11.78 -8.94 -13.55
CA ALA A 160 -12.22 -9.77 -14.67
C ALA A 160 -12.06 -11.28 -14.39
N VAL A 161 -11.00 -11.70 -13.68
CA VAL A 161 -10.80 -13.11 -13.32
C VAL A 161 -11.74 -13.54 -12.19
N ASP A 162 -12.07 -12.63 -11.28
CA ASP A 162 -13.11 -12.84 -10.27
C ASP A 162 -14.48 -13.06 -10.94
N ALA A 163 -14.88 -12.16 -11.84
CA ALA A 163 -16.12 -12.26 -12.59
C ALA A 163 -16.22 -13.55 -13.40
N ALA A 164 -15.08 -14.12 -13.86
CA ALA A 164 -15.02 -15.42 -14.50
C ALA A 164 -15.18 -16.60 -13.53
N GLY A 165 -15.22 -16.34 -12.22
CA GLY A 165 -15.51 -17.33 -11.18
C GLY A 165 -14.35 -18.17 -10.68
N TYR A 166 -13.10 -17.80 -11.00
CA TYR A 166 -11.91 -18.56 -10.60
C TYR A 166 -11.38 -18.20 -9.22
N ILE A 167 -11.57 -16.95 -8.77
CA ILE A 167 -11.07 -16.40 -7.51
C ILE A 167 -12.16 -15.62 -6.77
N SER A 168 -11.89 -15.25 -5.52
CA SER A 168 -12.56 -14.15 -4.82
C SER A 168 -11.52 -13.07 -4.57
N SER A 169 -11.65 -11.91 -5.21
CA SER A 169 -10.65 -10.85 -5.17
C SER A 169 -11.07 -9.70 -4.29
N TYR A 170 -10.11 -9.20 -3.53
CA TYR A 170 -10.25 -8.11 -2.57
C TYR A 170 -9.14 -7.08 -2.86
N LEU A 171 -9.52 -5.86 -3.17
CA LEU A 171 -8.61 -4.76 -3.51
C LEU A 171 -8.50 -3.83 -2.30
N VAL A 172 -7.38 -3.88 -1.60
CA VAL A 172 -7.08 -2.92 -0.53
C VAL A 172 -6.40 -1.71 -1.16
N LEU A 173 -6.98 -0.52 -0.99
CA LEU A 173 -6.45 0.75 -1.48
C LEU A 173 -5.96 1.60 -0.32
N PRO A 174 -4.69 1.47 0.08
CA PRO A 174 -4.10 2.38 1.05
C PRO A 174 -4.06 3.80 0.51
N SER A 175 -4.24 4.76 1.40
CA SER A 175 -4.02 6.18 1.17
C SER A 175 -2.56 6.57 1.44
N THR A 176 -2.25 7.84 1.73
CA THR A 176 -0.93 8.23 2.21
C THR A 176 -0.60 7.49 3.50
N ILE A 177 0.25 6.46 3.40
CA ILE A 177 0.64 5.66 4.55
C ILE A 177 1.74 6.40 5.32
N TRP A 178 1.59 6.49 6.64
CA TRP A 178 2.53 7.17 7.51
C TRP A 178 2.85 6.38 8.78
N GLY A 179 3.82 6.84 9.53
CA GLY A 179 4.30 6.19 10.74
C GLY A 179 5.55 5.35 10.52
N TRP A 180 6.15 4.91 11.59
CA TRP A 180 7.34 4.07 11.57
C TRP A 180 6.94 2.67 12.05
N ALA A 181 7.03 1.70 11.15
CA ALA A 181 6.76 0.31 11.51
C ALA A 181 7.80 -0.19 12.53
N ASP A 182 7.32 -0.75 13.64
CA ASP A 182 8.17 -1.35 14.68
C ASP A 182 7.62 -2.73 15.07
N HIS A 183 8.14 -3.76 14.44
CA HIS A 183 7.80 -5.15 14.70
C HIS A 183 9.04 -6.04 14.52
N ALA A 184 8.93 -7.31 14.90
CA ALA A 184 10.06 -8.23 14.92
C ALA A 184 10.80 -8.35 13.59
N LEU A 185 10.10 -8.30 12.44
CA LEU A 185 10.72 -8.39 11.11
C LEU A 185 11.52 -7.14 10.76
N VAL A 186 11.10 -5.95 11.21
CA VAL A 186 11.89 -4.70 11.07
C VAL A 186 13.15 -4.79 11.91
N ARG A 187 13.03 -5.17 13.19
CA ARG A 187 14.17 -5.33 14.10
C ARG A 187 15.18 -6.37 13.63
N ALA A 188 14.74 -7.40 12.93
CA ALA A 188 15.59 -8.41 12.28
C ALA A 188 16.24 -7.92 10.98
N GLY A 189 15.91 -6.71 10.49
CA GLY A 189 16.40 -6.16 9.23
C GLY A 189 15.84 -6.86 7.98
N ILE A 190 14.68 -7.49 8.09
CA ILE A 190 13.95 -8.15 6.99
C ILE A 190 13.04 -7.16 6.28
N ALA A 191 12.17 -6.49 7.02
CA ALA A 191 11.17 -5.55 6.51
C ALA A 191 11.63 -4.09 6.59
N ASN A 192 11.01 -3.22 5.81
CA ASN A 192 11.21 -1.78 5.86
C ASN A 192 10.37 -1.14 6.97
N HIS A 193 10.91 -0.11 7.60
CA HIS A 193 10.25 0.60 8.70
C HIS A 193 9.63 1.94 8.30
N ARG A 194 9.90 2.44 7.08
CA ARG A 194 9.51 3.79 6.64
C ARG A 194 8.58 3.77 5.44
N SER A 195 7.70 4.78 5.39
CA SER A 195 6.88 5.08 4.23
C SER A 195 7.72 5.57 3.04
N LEU A 196 7.07 5.80 1.89
CA LEU A 196 7.71 6.28 0.67
C LEU A 196 7.26 7.70 0.30
N GLN A 197 5.96 7.96 0.33
CA GLN A 197 5.34 9.14 -0.26
C GLN A 197 5.81 10.44 0.42
N MET A 198 5.71 10.55 1.75
CA MET A 198 6.18 11.73 2.46
C MET A 198 7.72 11.89 2.41
N PRO A 199 8.55 10.85 2.55
CA PRO A 199 9.98 10.95 2.37
C PRO A 199 10.43 11.52 1.02
N ILE A 200 9.72 11.24 -0.07
CA ILE A 200 10.01 11.82 -1.40
C ILE A 200 9.82 13.34 -1.35
N VAL A 201 8.68 13.82 -0.88
CA VAL A 201 8.35 15.25 -0.82
C VAL A 201 9.28 15.99 0.15
N ILE A 202 9.56 15.41 1.30
CA ILE A 202 10.49 15.95 2.29
C ILE A 202 11.91 16.04 1.72
N SER A 203 12.39 14.98 1.06
CA SER A 203 13.74 14.98 0.48
C SER A 203 13.88 16.00 -0.65
N ALA A 204 12.84 16.18 -1.49
CA ALA A 204 12.80 17.24 -2.50
C ALA A 204 12.87 18.63 -1.84
N SER A 205 12.13 18.85 -0.76
CA SER A 205 12.13 20.11 0.01
C SER A 205 13.49 20.39 0.66
N LEU A 206 14.13 19.36 1.24
CA LEU A 206 15.47 19.46 1.82
C LEU A 206 16.54 19.82 0.77
N LEU A 207 16.48 19.23 -0.42
CA LEU A 207 17.43 19.49 -1.51
C LEU A 207 17.33 20.90 -2.06
N ARG A 208 16.11 21.48 -2.12
CA ARG A 208 15.93 22.86 -2.55
C ARG A 208 16.16 23.88 -1.42
N GLY A 209 16.29 23.42 -0.16
CA GLY A 209 16.46 24.27 1.02
C GLY A 209 15.21 25.06 1.40
N HIS A 210 14.03 24.67 0.94
CA HIS A 210 12.76 25.35 1.15
C HIS A 210 11.59 24.34 1.05
N PRO A 211 10.56 24.40 1.92
CA PRO A 211 9.41 23.51 1.80
C PRO A 211 8.69 23.72 0.46
N GLY A 212 8.37 22.61 -0.18
CA GLY A 212 7.78 22.60 -1.50
C GLY A 212 6.40 21.95 -1.54
N VAL A 213 5.57 22.43 -2.49
CA VAL A 213 4.23 21.90 -2.73
C VAL A 213 3.91 21.99 -4.23
N TRP A 214 2.99 21.20 -4.74
CA TRP A 214 2.49 21.39 -6.11
C TRP A 214 1.45 22.52 -6.15
N GLY A 215 1.58 23.45 -7.09
CA GLY A 215 0.66 24.56 -7.27
C GLY A 215 0.43 25.34 -5.98
N LYS A 216 -0.81 25.39 -5.50
CA LYS A 216 -1.22 26.01 -4.23
C LYS A 216 -1.23 25.02 -3.05
N GLY A 217 -0.97 23.75 -3.29
CA GLY A 217 -1.12 22.69 -2.29
C GLY A 217 -2.57 22.43 -1.87
N ALA A 218 -3.54 22.85 -2.68
CA ALA A 218 -4.95 22.78 -2.33
C ALA A 218 -5.58 21.39 -2.49
N SER A 219 -4.91 20.49 -3.20
CA SER A 219 -5.38 19.11 -3.38
C SER A 219 -5.46 18.37 -2.05
N VAL A 220 -6.50 17.53 -1.91
CA VAL A 220 -6.81 16.78 -0.70
C VAL A 220 -6.52 15.29 -0.91
N TRP A 221 -5.74 14.74 0.01
CA TRP A 221 -5.43 13.30 0.07
C TRP A 221 -5.83 12.72 1.41
N PRO A 222 -6.28 11.46 1.44
CA PRO A 222 -6.48 10.77 2.69
C PRO A 222 -5.14 10.23 3.25
N CYS A 223 -5.15 9.89 4.54
CA CYS A 223 -3.99 9.30 5.22
C CYS A 223 -4.39 8.13 6.11
N VAL A 224 -3.44 7.22 6.36
CA VAL A 224 -3.61 6.06 7.25
C VAL A 224 -2.29 5.71 7.93
N GLU A 225 -2.33 5.38 9.21
CA GLU A 225 -1.15 4.89 9.94
C GLU A 225 -0.87 3.42 9.61
N ILE A 226 0.42 3.06 9.50
CA ILE A 226 0.86 1.73 9.04
C ILE A 226 0.34 0.57 9.89
N GLY A 227 0.32 0.72 11.21
CA GLY A 227 -0.21 -0.30 12.10
C GLY A 227 -1.71 -0.48 11.93
N GLU A 228 -2.47 0.59 11.77
CA GLU A 228 -3.91 0.55 11.54
C GLU A 228 -4.25 0.01 10.14
N LEU A 229 -3.41 0.31 9.14
CA LEU A 229 -3.53 -0.34 7.84
C LEU A 229 -3.30 -1.86 7.94
N GLY A 230 -2.27 -2.29 8.68
CA GLY A 230 -2.03 -3.71 8.93
C GLY A 230 -3.19 -4.41 9.64
N GLU A 231 -3.92 -3.70 10.51
CA GLU A 231 -5.14 -4.20 11.14
C GLU A 231 -6.27 -4.45 10.12
N LEU A 232 -6.45 -3.54 9.15
CA LEU A 232 -7.42 -3.72 8.07
C LEU A 232 -7.18 -5.03 7.30
N TYR A 233 -5.92 -5.36 6.98
CA TYR A 233 -5.60 -6.63 6.30
C TYR A 233 -5.96 -7.85 7.15
N VAL A 234 -5.74 -7.80 8.46
CA VAL A 234 -6.10 -8.90 9.36
C VAL A 234 -7.61 -9.06 9.47
N LEU A 235 -8.35 -7.96 9.64
CA LEU A 235 -9.81 -7.99 9.69
C LEU A 235 -10.42 -8.54 8.40
N LEU A 236 -9.89 -8.13 7.24
CA LEU A 236 -10.31 -8.66 5.95
C LEU A 236 -10.00 -10.16 5.84
N LEU A 237 -8.81 -10.58 6.22
CA LEU A 237 -8.43 -12.00 6.23
C LEU A 237 -9.34 -12.81 7.15
N ASP A 238 -9.62 -12.33 8.36
CA ASP A 238 -10.49 -13.02 9.30
C ASP A 238 -11.92 -13.18 8.77
N ALA A 239 -12.47 -12.13 8.17
CA ALA A 239 -13.79 -12.18 7.53
C ALA A 239 -13.82 -13.21 6.38
N VAL A 240 -12.78 -13.24 5.54
CA VAL A 240 -12.64 -14.20 4.44
C VAL A 240 -12.49 -15.64 4.96
N LEU A 241 -11.78 -15.84 6.06
CA LEU A 241 -11.59 -17.17 6.68
C LEU A 241 -12.85 -17.66 7.40
N GLU A 242 -13.67 -16.75 7.90
CA GLU A 242 -14.92 -17.08 8.58
C GLU A 242 -16.02 -17.46 7.58
N ASP A 243 -16.33 -16.57 6.65
CA ASP A 243 -17.33 -16.81 5.62
C ASP A 243 -17.07 -15.92 4.38
N PRO A 244 -16.32 -16.42 3.39
CA PRO A 244 -15.99 -15.64 2.20
C PRO A 244 -17.22 -15.21 1.39
N SER A 245 -18.36 -15.86 1.56
CA SER A 245 -19.61 -15.51 0.85
C SER A 245 -20.27 -14.22 1.36
N LYS A 246 -19.88 -13.76 2.55
CA LYS A 246 -20.38 -12.53 3.17
C LYS A 246 -19.47 -11.33 2.92
N VAL A 247 -18.28 -11.54 2.38
CA VAL A 247 -17.34 -10.46 2.10
C VAL A 247 -17.49 -10.02 0.65
N PRO A 248 -17.81 -8.74 0.38
CA PRO A 248 -17.91 -8.25 -0.99
C PRO A 248 -16.57 -8.45 -1.71
N HIS A 249 -16.62 -8.96 -2.96
CA HIS A 249 -15.45 -9.29 -3.75
C HIS A 249 -15.64 -8.92 -5.23
N GLY A 250 -14.59 -9.01 -6.01
CA GLY A 250 -14.62 -8.61 -7.42
C GLY A 250 -14.87 -7.11 -7.56
N LYS A 251 -15.84 -6.70 -8.37
CA LYS A 251 -16.17 -5.28 -8.56
C LYS A 251 -16.71 -4.57 -7.30
N GLU A 252 -17.18 -5.32 -6.34
CA GLU A 252 -17.63 -4.83 -5.04
C GLU A 252 -16.55 -4.97 -3.97
N GLY A 253 -15.41 -5.59 -4.30
CA GLY A 253 -14.35 -5.98 -3.37
C GLY A 253 -13.31 -4.91 -3.08
N TYR A 254 -13.68 -3.64 -3.07
CA TYR A 254 -12.80 -2.54 -2.69
C TYR A 254 -12.84 -2.27 -1.19
N PHE A 255 -11.67 -2.05 -0.59
CA PHE A 255 -11.47 -1.74 0.82
C PHE A 255 -10.48 -0.60 0.96
N PHE A 256 -10.95 0.60 1.27
CA PHE A 256 -10.08 1.76 1.39
C PHE A 256 -9.39 1.79 2.76
N GLY A 257 -8.06 1.91 2.75
CA GLY A 257 -7.24 2.20 3.91
C GLY A 257 -7.09 3.70 4.09
N ALA A 258 -8.15 4.38 4.52
CA ALA A 258 -8.23 5.84 4.63
C ALA A 258 -8.92 6.22 5.94
N ALA A 259 -8.18 6.92 6.84
CA ALA A 259 -8.68 7.29 8.17
C ALA A 259 -9.15 8.74 8.23
N ASP A 260 -8.40 9.67 7.65
CA ASP A 260 -8.69 11.10 7.67
C ASP A 260 -8.08 11.77 6.42
N GLU A 261 -8.33 13.06 6.20
CA GLU A 261 -7.88 13.81 5.01
C GLU A 261 -6.99 14.99 5.39
N PHE A 262 -6.01 15.31 4.55
CA PHE A 262 -5.14 16.47 4.66
C PHE A 262 -4.99 17.17 3.30
N THR A 263 -4.63 18.45 3.31
CA THR A 263 -4.16 19.16 2.12
C THR A 263 -2.64 19.07 2.02
N TRP A 264 -2.10 19.06 0.81
CA TRP A 264 -0.65 19.11 0.61
C TRP A 264 -0.01 20.35 1.22
N TYR A 265 -0.77 21.49 1.25
CA TYR A 265 -0.32 22.70 1.92
C TYR A 265 -0.11 22.48 3.43
N GLU A 266 -1.10 21.87 4.14
CA GLU A 266 -0.98 21.57 5.57
C GLU A 266 0.26 20.71 5.86
N ALA A 267 0.45 19.63 5.11
CA ALA A 267 1.60 18.74 5.29
C ALA A 267 2.94 19.45 4.99
N SER A 268 3.02 20.18 3.88
CA SER A 268 4.24 20.90 3.49
C SER A 268 4.58 22.03 4.45
N ARG A 269 3.58 22.69 5.07
CA ARG A 269 3.78 23.71 6.09
C ARG A 269 4.44 23.12 7.33
N VAL A 270 3.95 21.97 7.81
CA VAL A 270 4.56 21.28 8.98
C VAL A 270 5.99 20.80 8.65
N VAL A 271 6.20 20.30 7.42
CA VAL A 271 7.57 19.97 6.95
C VAL A 271 8.47 21.21 6.98
N GLY A 272 7.95 22.37 6.56
CA GLY A 272 8.67 23.65 6.63
C GLY A 272 9.02 24.05 8.06
N GLU A 273 8.10 23.92 8.99
CA GLU A 273 8.34 24.21 10.42
C GLU A 273 9.44 23.32 11.00
N ALA A 274 9.42 22.03 10.67
CA ALA A 274 10.48 21.09 11.05
C ALA A 274 11.84 21.48 10.43
N MET A 275 11.85 21.84 9.12
CA MET A 275 13.06 22.26 8.43
C MET A 275 13.66 23.53 9.04
N VAL A 276 12.85 24.53 9.38
CA VAL A 276 13.31 25.77 10.05
C VAL A 276 13.91 25.44 11.42
N LYS A 277 13.23 24.64 12.23
CA LYS A 277 13.71 24.20 13.54
C LYS A 277 15.06 23.50 13.48
N LEU A 278 15.30 22.74 12.41
CA LEU A 278 16.54 21.99 12.16
C LEU A 278 17.59 22.75 11.34
N GLY A 279 17.36 24.04 11.07
CA GLY A 279 18.28 24.90 10.32
C GLY A 279 18.45 24.52 8.84
N LYS A 280 17.45 23.85 8.26
CA LYS A 280 17.45 23.40 6.84
C LYS A 280 16.64 24.32 5.93
N ALA A 281 15.86 25.24 6.47
CA ALA A 281 15.16 26.30 5.74
C ALA A 281 15.16 27.60 6.57
N LYS A 282 14.95 28.72 5.88
CA LYS A 282 14.84 30.05 6.54
C LYS A 282 13.39 30.42 6.84
N ASP A 283 12.45 29.85 6.08
CA ASP A 283 11.03 30.09 6.17
C ASP A 283 10.27 28.76 6.10
N ALA A 284 9.18 28.66 6.83
CA ALA A 284 8.31 27.51 6.86
C ALA A 284 7.18 27.55 5.84
N GLU A 285 6.97 28.70 5.18
CA GLU A 285 5.90 28.88 4.19
C GLU A 285 6.20 28.09 2.91
N PRO A 286 5.36 27.12 2.51
CA PRO A 286 5.60 26.34 1.30
C PRO A 286 5.49 27.19 0.03
N THR A 287 6.37 26.94 -0.94
CA THR A 287 6.24 27.51 -2.29
C THR A 287 6.08 26.41 -3.32
N SER A 288 5.43 26.72 -4.45
CA SER A 288 5.25 25.76 -5.53
C SER A 288 6.59 25.24 -6.03
N PHE A 289 6.70 23.93 -6.22
CA PHE A 289 7.79 23.35 -7.00
C PHE A 289 7.77 23.88 -8.42
N THR A 290 8.93 24.20 -8.98
CA THR A 290 9.04 24.49 -10.41
C THR A 290 8.89 23.23 -11.25
N LYS A 291 8.64 23.38 -12.56
CA LYS A 291 8.56 22.24 -13.47
C LYS A 291 9.84 21.40 -13.45
N GLU A 292 11.00 22.08 -13.43
CA GLU A 292 12.31 21.44 -13.40
C GLU A 292 12.53 20.67 -12.09
N GLU A 293 12.06 21.20 -10.95
CA GLU A 293 12.12 20.50 -9.66
C GLU A 293 11.22 19.26 -9.64
N ILE A 294 10.00 19.37 -10.20
CA ILE A 294 9.06 18.23 -10.30
C ILE A 294 9.68 17.13 -11.17
N GLU A 295 10.19 17.47 -12.35
CA GLU A 295 10.83 16.51 -13.26
C GLU A 295 12.09 15.89 -12.65
N LYS A 296 12.84 16.65 -11.85
CA LYS A 296 14.09 16.22 -11.25
C LYS A 296 13.91 15.38 -9.99
N TYR A 297 12.95 15.72 -9.14
CA TYR A 297 12.84 15.17 -7.79
C TYR A 297 11.60 14.31 -7.55
N LEU A 298 10.47 14.61 -8.23
CA LEU A 298 9.15 14.10 -7.87
C LEU A 298 8.55 13.13 -8.90
N SER A 299 9.24 12.90 -10.01
CA SER A 299 8.81 12.00 -11.11
C SER A 299 7.44 12.32 -11.72
N GLY A 300 6.91 13.53 -11.48
CA GLY A 300 5.65 13.97 -12.09
C GLY A 300 4.65 14.63 -11.14
N TYR A 301 3.39 14.63 -11.59
CA TYR A 301 2.28 15.33 -10.94
C TYR A 301 1.29 14.38 -10.22
N ASP A 302 1.54 13.09 -10.17
CA ASP A 302 0.58 12.10 -9.67
C ASP A 302 0.10 12.40 -8.23
N LEU A 303 1.01 12.81 -7.36
CA LEU A 303 0.70 13.20 -5.98
C LEU A 303 0.05 14.60 -5.87
N SER A 304 -0.04 15.36 -6.96
CA SER A 304 -0.65 16.69 -6.98
C SER A 304 -2.16 16.69 -7.19
N SER A 305 -2.74 15.52 -7.40
CA SER A 305 -4.17 15.28 -7.61
C SER A 305 -4.96 15.33 -6.30
N ASN A 306 -6.28 15.27 -6.38
CA ASN A 306 -7.12 14.85 -5.27
C ASN A 306 -7.32 13.33 -5.32
N ALA A 307 -7.49 12.71 -4.15
CA ALA A 307 -7.78 11.27 -4.02
C ALA A 307 -8.74 11.00 -2.85
N ARG A 308 -9.76 11.86 -2.70
CA ARG A 308 -10.69 11.82 -1.56
C ARG A 308 -11.55 10.58 -1.58
N CYS A 309 -11.66 9.91 -0.41
CA CYS A 309 -12.44 8.69 -0.33
C CYS A 309 -13.00 8.42 1.07
N LYS A 310 -13.98 7.50 1.11
CA LYS A 310 -14.65 7.04 2.33
C LYS A 310 -14.56 5.52 2.40
N ALA A 311 -14.12 5.00 3.54
CA ALA A 311 -13.84 3.59 3.80
C ALA A 311 -15.05 2.85 4.40
N THR A 312 -16.19 2.82 3.69
CA THR A 312 -17.45 2.22 4.17
C THR A 312 -17.32 0.71 4.36
N HIS A 313 -16.78 -0.03 3.38
CA HIS A 313 -16.56 -1.48 3.48
C HIS A 313 -15.51 -1.81 4.55
N SER A 314 -14.40 -1.06 4.61
CA SER A 314 -13.38 -1.27 5.63
C SER A 314 -13.93 -1.09 7.04
N CYS A 315 -14.75 -0.05 7.26
CA CYS A 315 -15.43 0.17 8.55
C CYS A 315 -16.46 -0.93 8.85
N ALA A 316 -17.13 -1.47 7.84
CA ALA A 316 -18.10 -2.57 8.02
C ALA A 316 -17.43 -3.88 8.47
N LEU A 317 -16.14 -4.08 8.20
CA LEU A 317 -15.33 -5.17 8.76
C LEU A 317 -15.01 -4.99 10.25
N GLY A 318 -15.39 -3.86 10.85
CA GLY A 318 -15.02 -3.49 12.21
C GLY A 318 -13.74 -2.65 12.31
N TRP A 319 -13.15 -2.24 11.19
CA TRP A 319 -11.98 -1.38 11.18
C TRP A 319 -12.31 0.03 11.71
N GLN A 320 -11.63 0.45 12.74
CA GLN A 320 -11.86 1.71 13.45
C GLN A 320 -10.54 2.41 13.72
N PRO A 321 -9.94 3.07 12.70
CA PRO A 321 -8.71 3.80 12.88
C PRO A 321 -8.89 4.93 13.89
N LYS A 322 -7.87 5.14 14.73
CA LYS A 322 -7.87 6.14 15.81
C LYS A 322 -6.90 7.27 15.55
N LYS A 323 -5.88 7.01 14.75
CA LYS A 323 -4.84 7.98 14.39
C LYS A 323 -5.29 8.79 13.19
N MET A 324 -5.55 10.07 13.42
CA MET A 324 -6.16 10.98 12.46
C MET A 324 -5.14 11.99 11.88
N LYS A 325 -5.61 12.95 11.11
CA LYS A 325 -4.78 14.00 10.49
C LYS A 325 -3.83 14.69 11.47
N ALA A 326 -4.28 14.98 12.68
CA ALA A 326 -3.43 15.65 13.68
C ALA A 326 -2.19 14.81 14.04
N ASP A 327 -2.36 13.48 14.20
CA ASP A 327 -1.27 12.55 14.47
C ASP A 327 -0.34 12.41 13.26
N PHE A 328 -0.92 12.36 12.06
CA PHE A 328 -0.15 12.37 10.80
C PHE A 328 0.74 13.61 10.71
N LEU A 329 0.16 14.80 10.85
CA LEU A 329 0.92 16.04 10.77
C LEU A 329 2.01 16.11 11.83
N ALA A 330 1.71 15.71 13.07
CA ALA A 330 2.70 15.66 14.14
C ALA A 330 3.87 14.70 13.84
N SER A 331 3.60 13.59 13.14
CA SER A 331 4.62 12.60 12.75
C SER A 331 5.65 13.13 11.76
N LEU A 332 5.32 14.17 10.98
CA LEU A 332 6.18 14.72 9.94
C LEU A 332 7.47 15.33 10.47
N HIS A 333 7.49 15.81 11.73
CA HIS A 333 8.73 16.28 12.36
C HIS A 333 9.79 15.17 12.41
N ARG A 334 9.41 14.00 12.91
CA ARG A 334 10.31 12.82 12.96
C ARG A 334 10.67 12.34 11.54
N GLU A 335 9.75 12.47 10.60
CA GLU A 335 10.00 12.04 9.22
C GLU A 335 11.04 12.95 8.55
N VAL A 336 11.04 14.27 8.82
CA VAL A 336 12.09 15.20 8.36
C VAL A 336 13.45 14.85 8.96
N GLU A 337 13.51 14.58 10.28
CA GLU A 337 14.74 14.11 10.94
C GLU A 337 15.29 12.85 10.28
N GLY A 338 14.44 11.86 10.06
CA GLY A 338 14.82 10.61 9.39
C GLY A 338 15.29 10.79 7.94
N CYS A 339 14.73 11.78 7.19
CA CYS A 339 15.21 12.12 5.84
C CYS A 339 16.57 12.84 5.85
N ILE A 340 16.89 13.57 6.93
CA ILE A 340 18.22 14.18 7.09
C ILE A 340 19.25 13.11 7.43
N GLU A 341 18.96 12.20 8.34
CA GLU A 341 19.85 11.10 8.74
C GLU A 341 20.11 10.12 7.59
N LYS A 342 19.06 9.74 6.89
CA LYS A 342 19.13 8.84 5.74
C LYS A 342 18.29 9.41 4.60
N PRO A 343 18.91 10.17 3.67
CA PRO A 343 18.23 10.75 2.52
C PRO A 343 17.49 9.68 1.70
N PHE A 344 16.27 9.98 1.30
CA PHE A 344 15.50 9.09 0.44
C PHE A 344 16.02 9.21 -1.00
N PRO A 345 16.26 8.09 -1.70
CA PRO A 345 16.74 8.12 -3.08
C PRO A 345 15.63 8.67 -3.99
N LEU A 346 15.82 9.90 -4.48
CA LEU A 346 14.97 10.50 -5.50
C LEU A 346 15.32 9.88 -6.86
N LYS A 347 14.35 9.59 -7.72
CA LYS A 347 14.45 8.84 -9.00
C LYS A 347 14.46 7.31 -8.92
N SER A 348 14.28 6.68 -7.79
CA SER A 348 13.80 5.30 -7.84
C SER A 348 12.35 5.33 -8.37
N ARG A 349 12.08 4.63 -9.47
CA ARG A 349 10.70 4.29 -9.90
C ARG A 349 10.06 3.51 -8.76
N VAL A 350 9.34 4.19 -7.88
CA VAL A 350 8.73 3.63 -6.67
C VAL A 350 7.26 4.07 -6.59
N LEU A 351 6.74 4.46 -7.72
CA LEU A 351 5.29 4.61 -7.90
C LEU A 351 4.89 3.88 -9.16
#